data_3315ce724f767e7e9a330e251cd9070a
#
_entry.id   3315ce724f767e7e9a330e251cd9070a
#
_cell.length_a   1.000
_cell.length_b   1.000
_cell.length_c   1.000
_cell.angle_alpha   90.00
_cell.angle_beta   90.00
_cell.angle_gamma   90.00
#
_symmetry.space_group_name_H-M   'P 1'
#
loop_
_entity.id
_entity.type
_entity.pdbx_description
1 polymer ?
#
loop_
_entity_poly.entity_id
_entity_poly.type
_entity_poly.pdbx_seq_one_letter_code
_entity_poly.pdbx_strand_id
1 'polypeptide(L)'
;MKKISDLEKLKNEGVENLPSSERRRFLKFGLSVTGVFLGGSILSLTSARNAQGIVEVMPPQAQKFPYSPHYSMVIRQNRCVDCERCKEACVKTNHVPSYGYRTTILEMERETSPGETERIFMPVLCNHCNRPPCVRVCPTKATYKDKKTGIVMMDYKKCIGCKTCMAACPYNARYFKEDIRAVDKCNFCYDTRLAQGEKQTACAAACPADVRVFGDLSDPESRVYKLIHAPEKVAWVLRPETGALPNIYYMND
;
A
#
# COMPACT_ATOMS: atom_id res chain seq x y z
N MET A 1 17.97 34.37 14.95
CA MET A 1 16.60 34.31 14.42
C MET A 1 16.35 35.54 13.59
N LYS A 2 16.33 35.44 12.26
CA LYS A 2 15.98 36.58 11.37
C LYS A 2 14.45 36.78 11.45
N LYS A 3 14.03 38.03 11.63
CA LYS A 3 12.61 38.37 11.81
C LYS A 3 11.85 38.17 10.50
N ILE A 4 10.58 37.73 10.61
CA ILE A 4 9.65 37.50 9.49
C ILE A 4 9.52 38.72 8.56
N SER A 5 9.74 39.93 9.08
CA SER A 5 9.79 41.20 8.32
C SER A 5 10.85 41.26 7.23
N ASP A 6 11.94 40.47 7.34
CA ASP A 6 13.02 40.49 6.34
C ASP A 6 12.69 39.56 5.14
N LEU A 7 11.78 38.60 5.32
CA LEU A 7 11.30 37.73 4.25
C LEU A 7 10.26 38.42 3.34
N GLU A 8 9.48 39.35 3.88
CA GLU A 8 8.52 40.14 3.08
C GLU A 8 9.23 41.17 2.20
N LYS A 9 10.34 41.75 2.67
CA LYS A 9 11.17 42.65 1.84
C LYS A 9 11.81 41.91 0.66
N LEU A 10 12.28 40.68 0.85
CA LEU A 10 12.87 39.87 -0.22
C LEU A 10 11.84 39.43 -1.27
N LYS A 11 10.56 39.36 -0.93
CA LYS A 11 9.50 39.07 -1.90
C LYS A 11 9.19 40.23 -2.83
N ASN A 12 9.33 41.45 -2.36
CA ASN A 12 8.98 42.64 -3.12
C ASN A 12 10.15 43.22 -3.97
N GLU A 13 11.40 42.84 -3.68
CA GLU A 13 12.57 43.29 -4.42
C GLU A 13 12.97 42.42 -5.62
N GLY A 14 12.33 41.23 -5.76
CA GLY A 14 12.84 40.18 -6.66
C GLY A 14 12.40 40.25 -8.13
N VAL A 15 11.40 41.02 -8.51
CA VAL A 15 10.78 40.87 -9.85
C VAL A 15 10.78 42.13 -10.71
N GLU A 16 10.88 43.34 -10.12
CA GLU A 16 10.71 44.58 -10.90
C GLU A 16 12.01 45.21 -11.41
N ASN A 17 13.19 44.81 -10.94
CA ASN A 17 14.47 45.51 -11.23
C ASN A 17 15.51 44.69 -12.00
N LEU A 18 15.13 43.65 -12.73
CA LEU A 18 16.06 42.94 -13.63
C LEU A 18 16.27 43.75 -14.93
N PRO A 19 17.53 43.99 -15.35
CA PRO A 19 17.83 44.64 -16.63
C PRO A 19 17.12 43.91 -17.78
N SER A 20 16.63 44.71 -18.74
CA SER A 20 15.84 44.18 -19.87
C SER A 20 16.54 43.06 -20.67
N SER A 21 17.86 42.99 -20.61
CA SER A 21 18.69 41.96 -21.23
C SER A 21 18.60 40.61 -20.51
N GLU A 22 18.53 40.59 -19.17
CA GLU A 22 18.39 39.37 -18.37
C GLU A 22 16.96 38.79 -18.42
N ARG A 23 15.97 39.69 -18.44
CA ARG A 23 14.57 39.31 -18.65
C ARG A 23 14.37 38.62 -20.02
N ARG A 24 15.01 39.15 -21.07
CA ARG A 24 14.98 38.52 -22.41
C ARG A 24 15.72 37.19 -22.44
N ARG A 25 16.82 37.05 -21.70
CA ARG A 25 17.57 35.80 -21.58
C ARG A 25 16.79 34.73 -20.83
N PHE A 26 16.13 35.11 -19.73
CA PHE A 26 15.25 34.22 -18.98
C PHE A 26 14.04 33.77 -19.80
N LEU A 27 13.40 34.70 -20.51
CA LEU A 27 12.26 34.35 -21.39
C LEU A 27 12.69 33.46 -22.57
N LYS A 28 13.87 33.70 -23.17
CA LYS A 28 14.42 32.84 -24.21
C LYS A 28 14.73 31.44 -23.67
N PHE A 29 15.27 31.34 -22.46
CA PHE A 29 15.55 30.07 -21.81
C PHE A 29 14.24 29.32 -21.44
N GLY A 30 13.27 30.03 -20.88
CA GLY A 30 11.94 29.49 -20.59
C GLY A 30 11.21 29.03 -21.85
N LEU A 31 11.25 29.79 -22.94
CA LEU A 31 10.67 29.37 -24.22
C LEU A 31 11.40 28.19 -24.86
N SER A 32 12.73 28.08 -24.68
CA SER A 32 13.48 26.90 -25.15
C SER A 32 13.11 25.64 -24.38
N VAL A 33 12.95 25.76 -23.04
CA VAL A 33 12.51 24.64 -22.20
C VAL A 33 11.08 24.26 -22.52
N THR A 34 10.18 25.23 -22.69
CA THR A 34 8.79 24.98 -23.08
C THR A 34 8.70 24.38 -24.50
N GLY A 35 9.57 24.84 -25.41
CA GLY A 35 9.67 24.27 -26.77
C GLY A 35 10.11 22.81 -26.78
N VAL A 36 11.05 22.44 -25.91
CA VAL A 36 11.47 21.03 -25.74
C VAL A 36 10.35 20.19 -25.14
N PHE A 37 9.62 20.72 -24.17
CA PHE A 37 8.45 20.02 -23.60
C PHE A 37 7.30 19.91 -24.60
N LEU A 38 7.01 20.96 -25.37
CA LEU A 38 5.99 20.91 -26.42
C LEU A 38 6.43 20.05 -27.61
N GLY A 39 7.70 20.08 -27.97
CA GLY A 39 8.28 19.19 -28.97
C GLY A 39 8.21 17.72 -28.58
N GLY A 40 8.53 17.41 -27.32
CA GLY A 40 8.36 16.07 -26.75
C GLY A 40 6.91 15.61 -26.74
N SER A 41 5.98 16.49 -26.39
CA SER A 41 4.55 16.22 -26.41
C SER A 41 4.00 16.06 -27.83
N ILE A 42 4.49 16.85 -28.80
CA ILE A 42 4.11 16.72 -30.21
C ILE A 42 4.68 15.42 -30.82
N LEU A 43 5.89 15.02 -30.47
CA LEU A 43 6.45 13.73 -30.87
C LEU A 43 5.69 12.56 -30.25
N SER A 44 5.24 12.68 -29.01
CA SER A 44 4.37 11.67 -28.39
C SER A 44 2.98 11.66 -29.01
N LEU A 45 2.43 12.81 -29.43
CA LEU A 45 1.15 12.90 -30.15
C LEU A 45 1.24 12.41 -31.60
N THR A 46 2.37 12.63 -32.28
CA THR A 46 2.59 12.08 -33.63
C THR A 46 2.90 10.57 -33.58
N SER A 47 3.60 10.10 -32.58
CA SER A 47 3.70 8.67 -32.27
C SER A 47 2.33 8.08 -31.91
N ALA A 48 1.47 8.84 -31.20
CA ALA A 48 0.11 8.41 -30.86
C ALA A 48 -0.84 8.43 -32.08
N ARG A 49 -0.55 9.16 -33.14
CA ARG A 49 -1.35 9.07 -34.42
C ARG A 49 -1.00 7.86 -35.28
N ASN A 50 0.21 7.34 -35.17
CA ASN A 50 0.58 6.03 -35.72
C ASN A 50 0.43 4.90 -34.67
N ALA A 51 0.37 5.25 -33.42
CA ALA A 51 -0.23 4.47 -32.38
C ALA A 51 -1.73 4.83 -32.37
N GLN A 52 -2.49 4.28 -33.23
CA GLN A 52 -3.65 3.53 -32.77
C GLN A 52 -3.01 2.53 -31.84
N GLY A 53 -2.58 3.18 -30.76
CA GLY A 53 -1.84 2.61 -29.70
C GLY A 53 -2.79 1.68 -29.09
N ILE A 54 -2.63 0.58 -29.54
CA ILE A 54 -2.63 -0.59 -28.75
C ILE A 54 -1.85 -0.14 -27.53
N VAL A 55 -2.55 0.41 -26.54
CA VAL A 55 -2.26 -0.01 -25.18
C VAL A 55 -2.41 -1.51 -25.33
N GLU A 56 -1.32 -2.17 -25.72
CA GLU A 56 -1.20 -3.58 -25.50
C GLU A 56 -1.35 -3.69 -23.99
N VAL A 57 -2.59 -3.83 -23.57
CA VAL A 57 -2.90 -4.39 -22.27
C VAL A 57 -2.22 -5.74 -22.40
N MET A 58 -0.98 -5.79 -21.92
CA MET A 58 -0.23 -7.04 -21.87
C MET A 58 -1.19 -8.06 -21.31
N PRO A 59 -1.44 -9.16 -22.04
CA PRO A 59 -2.38 -10.14 -21.55
C PRO A 59 -1.98 -10.48 -20.11
N PRO A 60 -2.93 -10.61 -19.21
CA PRO A 60 -2.66 -10.84 -17.78
C PRO A 60 -1.59 -11.90 -17.52
N GLN A 61 -1.48 -12.90 -18.39
CA GLN A 61 -0.48 -13.98 -18.36
C GLN A 61 0.97 -13.53 -18.61
N ALA A 62 1.18 -12.35 -19.19
CA ALA A 62 2.51 -11.80 -19.45
C ALA A 62 3.07 -10.99 -18.27
N GLN A 63 2.26 -10.70 -17.24
CA GLN A 63 2.72 -10.01 -16.04
C GLN A 63 3.56 -10.94 -15.18
N LYS A 64 4.86 -10.69 -15.11
CA LYS A 64 5.74 -11.40 -14.17
C LYS A 64 5.58 -10.80 -12.79
N PHE A 65 4.88 -11.51 -11.93
CA PHE A 65 4.87 -11.17 -10.50
C PHE A 65 6.23 -11.53 -9.87
N PRO A 66 6.72 -10.73 -8.92
CA PRO A 66 8.03 -10.95 -8.31
C PRO A 66 8.12 -12.24 -7.48
N TYR A 67 7.00 -12.85 -7.16
CA TYR A 67 6.89 -14.07 -6.36
C TYR A 67 5.91 -15.06 -6.99
N SER A 68 6.09 -16.37 -6.72
CA SER A 68 5.16 -17.43 -7.12
C SER A 68 5.20 -18.53 -6.04
N PRO A 69 4.15 -18.64 -5.23
CA PRO A 69 2.93 -17.84 -5.20
C PRO A 69 3.18 -16.39 -4.75
N HIS A 70 2.38 -15.44 -5.25
CA HIS A 70 2.36 -14.05 -4.79
C HIS A 70 1.12 -13.81 -3.93
N TYR A 71 1.22 -14.11 -2.65
CA TYR A 71 0.07 -13.99 -1.75
C TYR A 71 -0.38 -12.54 -1.55
N SER A 72 -1.67 -12.35 -1.70
CA SER A 72 -2.34 -11.07 -1.61
C SER A 72 -3.73 -11.22 -0.99
N MET A 73 -4.34 -10.11 -0.61
CA MET A 73 -5.71 -10.09 -0.12
C MET A 73 -6.45 -8.88 -0.70
N VAL A 74 -7.68 -9.12 -1.14
CA VAL A 74 -8.63 -8.07 -1.49
C VAL A 74 -9.60 -7.87 -0.33
N ILE A 75 -9.81 -6.63 0.07
CA ILE A 75 -10.78 -6.20 1.08
C ILE A 75 -11.94 -5.53 0.35
N ARG A 76 -13.11 -6.16 0.38
CA ARG A 76 -14.37 -5.63 -0.16
C ARG A 76 -15.02 -4.78 0.94
N GLN A 77 -14.55 -3.54 1.04
CA GLN A 77 -14.74 -2.69 2.22
C GLN A 77 -16.21 -2.43 2.54
N ASN A 78 -17.04 -2.14 1.51
CA ASN A 78 -18.45 -1.83 1.66
C ASN A 78 -19.32 -2.98 2.23
N ARG A 79 -18.76 -4.20 2.31
CA ARG A 79 -19.44 -5.37 2.88
C ARG A 79 -19.13 -5.59 4.36
N CYS A 80 -18.21 -4.82 4.95
CA CYS A 80 -17.83 -4.98 6.34
C CYS A 80 -18.91 -4.39 7.26
N VAL A 81 -19.37 -5.20 8.21
CA VAL A 81 -20.39 -4.83 9.21
C VAL A 81 -19.86 -4.88 10.64
N ASP A 82 -18.54 -4.87 10.81
CA ASP A 82 -17.84 -4.91 12.09
C ASP A 82 -18.25 -6.06 13.03
N CYS A 83 -18.53 -7.23 12.49
CA CYS A 83 -18.92 -8.41 13.28
C CYS A 83 -17.76 -9.06 14.06
N GLU A 84 -16.53 -8.57 13.92
CA GLU A 84 -15.29 -8.97 14.58
C GLU A 84 -14.86 -10.45 14.45
N ARG A 85 -15.62 -11.34 13.80
CA ARG A 85 -15.29 -12.76 13.63
C ARG A 85 -13.90 -12.99 13.04
N CYS A 86 -13.43 -12.09 12.17
CA CYS A 86 -12.08 -12.17 11.62
C CYS A 86 -10.99 -11.90 12.67
N LYS A 87 -11.25 -11.05 13.67
CA LYS A 87 -10.37 -10.79 14.81
C LYS A 87 -10.30 -12.02 15.71
N GLU A 88 -11.45 -12.55 16.10
CA GLU A 88 -11.56 -13.74 16.94
C GLU A 88 -10.85 -14.95 16.32
N ALA A 89 -11.11 -15.22 15.03
CA ALA A 89 -10.47 -16.30 14.31
C ALA A 89 -8.94 -16.10 14.22
N CYS A 90 -8.48 -14.87 14.04
CA CYS A 90 -7.06 -14.56 14.02
C CYS A 90 -6.41 -14.79 15.39
N VAL A 91 -7.04 -14.33 16.47
CA VAL A 91 -6.58 -14.52 17.85
C VAL A 91 -6.46 -16.00 18.17
N LYS A 92 -7.51 -16.79 17.91
CA LYS A 92 -7.56 -18.22 18.16
C LYS A 92 -6.49 -18.98 17.38
N THR A 93 -6.37 -18.72 16.07
CA THR A 93 -5.48 -19.49 15.19
C THR A 93 -3.99 -19.13 15.40
N ASN A 94 -3.69 -17.86 15.69
CA ASN A 94 -2.32 -17.39 15.76
C ASN A 94 -1.85 -17.10 17.20
N HIS A 95 -2.62 -17.48 18.20
CA HIS A 95 -2.31 -17.27 19.63
C HIS A 95 -1.90 -15.82 19.93
N VAL A 96 -2.71 -14.86 19.42
CA VAL A 96 -2.47 -13.44 19.64
C VAL A 96 -2.87 -13.11 21.07
N PRO A 97 -2.00 -12.47 21.88
CA PRO A 97 -2.35 -12.12 23.25
C PRO A 97 -3.43 -11.02 23.29
N SER A 98 -4.11 -10.85 24.42
CA SER A 98 -5.22 -9.90 24.58
C SER A 98 -4.85 -8.45 24.29
N TYR A 99 -3.60 -8.08 24.53
CA TYR A 99 -3.05 -6.75 24.23
C TYR A 99 -2.50 -6.60 22.81
N GLY A 100 -2.45 -7.70 22.04
CA GLY A 100 -1.89 -7.74 20.68
C GLY A 100 -2.95 -7.68 19.59
N TYR A 101 -2.49 -7.43 18.36
CA TYR A 101 -3.37 -7.43 17.20
C TYR A 101 -2.62 -7.81 15.92
N ARG A 102 -3.20 -8.66 15.08
CA ARG A 102 -2.71 -8.95 13.72
C ARG A 102 -3.64 -8.42 12.65
N THR A 103 -4.89 -8.19 13.00
CA THR A 103 -5.90 -7.51 12.18
C THR A 103 -6.84 -6.73 13.11
N THR A 104 -7.33 -5.62 12.62
CA THR A 104 -8.33 -4.81 13.32
C THR A 104 -9.31 -4.23 12.30
N ILE A 105 -10.39 -3.65 12.78
CA ILE A 105 -11.35 -2.92 11.97
C ILE A 105 -11.33 -1.48 12.46
N LEU A 106 -11.09 -0.54 11.56
CA LEU A 106 -11.17 0.88 11.85
C LEU A 106 -12.58 1.35 11.54
N GLU A 107 -13.20 2.00 12.50
CA GLU A 107 -14.44 2.73 12.29
C GLU A 107 -14.10 4.15 11.82
N MET A 108 -14.73 4.59 10.76
CA MET A 108 -14.53 5.89 10.16
C MET A 108 -15.90 6.49 9.82
N GLU A 109 -16.00 7.80 9.84
CA GLU A 109 -17.16 8.53 9.35
C GLU A 109 -16.86 9.10 7.96
N ARG A 110 -17.81 8.98 7.07
CA ARG A 110 -17.78 9.57 5.73
C ARG A 110 -19.00 10.46 5.53
N GLU A 111 -18.77 11.68 5.16
CA GLU A 111 -19.86 12.57 4.74
C GLU A 111 -20.37 12.12 3.36
N THR A 112 -21.66 11.83 3.28
CA THR A 112 -22.33 11.38 2.04
C THR A 112 -23.10 12.53 1.38
N SER A 113 -23.66 13.43 2.20
CA SER A 113 -24.34 14.65 1.79
C SER A 113 -24.09 15.72 2.85
N PRO A 114 -24.27 17.01 2.57
CA PRO A 114 -24.12 18.06 3.57
C PRO A 114 -24.97 17.79 4.83
N GLY A 115 -24.29 17.48 5.94
CA GLY A 115 -24.91 17.18 7.24
C GLY A 115 -25.31 15.71 7.45
N GLU A 116 -25.07 14.81 6.50
CA GLU A 116 -25.28 13.37 6.65
C GLU A 116 -23.96 12.63 6.70
N THR A 117 -23.74 11.84 7.74
CA THR A 117 -22.57 11.00 7.90
C THR A 117 -22.93 9.51 7.90
N GLU A 118 -22.16 8.71 7.19
CA GLU A 118 -22.24 7.25 7.20
C GLU A 118 -21.04 6.67 7.94
N ARG A 119 -21.28 5.72 8.83
CA ARG A 119 -20.21 4.92 9.43
C ARG A 119 -19.72 3.86 8.45
N ILE A 120 -18.45 3.85 8.20
CA ILE A 120 -17.80 2.85 7.35
C ILE A 120 -16.76 2.09 8.17
N PHE A 121 -16.66 0.80 7.90
CA PHE A 121 -15.73 -0.09 8.58
C PHE A 121 -14.62 -0.51 7.63
N MET A 122 -13.37 -0.30 8.05
CA MET A 122 -12.20 -0.61 7.25
C MET A 122 -11.34 -1.67 7.93
N PRO A 123 -11.40 -2.93 7.48
CA PRO A 123 -10.52 -3.97 7.96
C PRO A 123 -9.07 -3.71 7.57
N VAL A 124 -8.18 -3.64 8.55
CA VAL A 124 -6.75 -3.40 8.32
C VAL A 124 -5.88 -4.51 8.90
N LEU A 125 -4.74 -4.74 8.27
CA LEU A 125 -3.77 -5.75 8.68
C LEU A 125 -2.39 -5.40 8.09
N CYS A 126 -1.37 -6.25 8.31
CA CYS A 126 -0.09 -6.07 7.65
C CYS A 126 -0.24 -6.14 6.12
N ASN A 127 0.25 -5.15 5.43
CA ASN A 127 0.13 -5.04 3.96
C ASN A 127 1.13 -5.87 3.17
N HIS A 128 2.02 -6.61 3.81
CA HIS A 128 3.03 -7.46 3.17
C HIS A 128 3.76 -6.78 1.99
N CYS A 129 4.07 -5.50 2.14
CA CYS A 129 4.60 -4.59 1.14
C CYS A 129 5.72 -5.19 0.28
N ASN A 130 5.79 -4.82 -1.01
CA ASN A 130 6.90 -5.23 -1.88
C ASN A 130 8.18 -4.42 -1.63
N ARG A 131 8.04 -3.20 -1.09
CA ARG A 131 9.17 -2.38 -0.58
C ARG A 131 8.98 -2.10 0.91
N PRO A 132 9.09 -3.13 1.79
CA PRO A 132 8.70 -3.02 3.19
C PRO A 132 9.67 -2.14 3.99
N PRO A 133 9.24 -0.97 4.50
CA PRO A 133 10.10 -0.10 5.31
C PRO A 133 10.58 -0.81 6.57
N CYS A 134 9.72 -1.61 7.17
CA CYS A 134 10.02 -2.38 8.39
C CYS A 134 11.14 -3.41 8.22
N VAL A 135 11.33 -3.95 7.02
CA VAL A 135 12.46 -4.86 6.70
C VAL A 135 13.75 -4.06 6.55
N ARG A 136 13.68 -2.90 5.90
CA ARG A 136 14.86 -2.06 5.67
C ARG A 136 15.50 -1.52 6.94
N VAL A 137 14.68 -1.23 7.95
CA VAL A 137 15.17 -0.64 9.22
C VAL A 137 15.58 -1.68 10.27
N CYS A 138 15.44 -2.97 9.98
CA CYS A 138 15.73 -4.02 10.94
C CYS A 138 17.26 -4.30 11.02
N PRO A 139 17.93 -3.97 12.14
CA PRO A 139 19.39 -4.13 12.25
C PRO A 139 19.81 -5.61 12.27
N THR A 140 18.98 -6.49 12.81
CA THR A 140 19.25 -7.92 12.95
C THR A 140 18.68 -8.75 11.81
N LYS A 141 17.96 -8.11 10.86
CA LYS A 141 17.21 -8.80 9.80
C LYS A 141 16.19 -9.82 10.34
N ALA A 142 15.72 -9.64 11.57
CA ALA A 142 14.67 -10.45 12.18
C ALA A 142 13.35 -10.36 11.40
N THR A 143 13.00 -9.17 10.88
CA THR A 143 11.91 -9.05 9.91
C THR A 143 12.49 -9.09 8.50
N TYR A 144 11.93 -9.93 7.66
CA TYR A 144 12.41 -10.17 6.30
C TYR A 144 11.24 -10.40 5.34
N LYS A 145 11.50 -10.26 4.07
CA LYS A 145 10.57 -10.63 3.02
C LYS A 145 10.94 -12.00 2.48
N ASP A 146 10.03 -12.94 2.58
CA ASP A 146 10.25 -14.28 2.05
C ASP A 146 10.37 -14.24 0.53
N LYS A 147 11.43 -14.86 0.01
CA LYS A 147 11.76 -14.82 -1.42
C LYS A 147 10.84 -15.68 -2.29
N LYS A 148 10.18 -16.68 -1.70
CA LYS A 148 9.27 -17.56 -2.43
C LYS A 148 7.87 -16.96 -2.51
N THR A 149 7.31 -16.58 -1.37
CA THR A 149 5.89 -16.23 -1.23
C THR A 149 5.63 -14.73 -1.20
N GLY A 150 6.68 -13.91 -1.06
CA GLY A 150 6.54 -12.47 -0.88
C GLY A 150 5.91 -12.05 0.45
N ILE A 151 5.69 -12.96 1.38
CA ILE A 151 5.19 -12.63 2.71
C ILE A 151 6.28 -11.93 3.51
N VAL A 152 5.94 -10.85 4.20
CA VAL A 152 6.85 -10.28 5.19
C VAL A 152 6.74 -11.10 6.47
N MET A 153 7.84 -11.70 6.89
CA MET A 153 7.95 -12.64 8.00
C MET A 153 8.73 -12.06 9.19
N MET A 154 8.68 -12.75 10.31
CA MET A 154 9.47 -12.47 11.51
C MET A 154 10.20 -13.73 11.97
N ASP A 155 11.49 -13.59 12.23
CA ASP A 155 12.29 -14.55 12.99
C ASP A 155 12.42 -14.01 14.43
N TYR A 156 11.64 -14.58 15.33
CA TYR A 156 11.58 -14.11 16.71
C TYR A 156 12.92 -14.32 17.44
N LYS A 157 13.71 -15.33 17.05
CA LYS A 157 15.01 -15.63 17.68
C LYS A 157 16.05 -14.55 17.38
N LYS A 158 15.93 -13.87 16.24
CA LYS A 158 16.82 -12.76 15.85
C LYS A 158 16.33 -11.39 16.34
N CYS A 159 15.10 -11.32 16.84
CA CYS A 159 14.50 -10.05 17.24
C CYS A 159 15.10 -9.59 18.58
N ILE A 160 15.65 -8.39 18.62
CA ILE A 160 16.19 -7.76 19.84
C ILE A 160 15.19 -6.81 20.51
N GLY A 161 13.95 -6.74 20.05
CA GLY A 161 12.90 -5.91 20.65
C GLY A 161 13.07 -4.40 20.48
N CYS A 162 13.91 -3.92 19.56
CA CYS A 162 14.19 -2.48 19.41
C CYS A 162 13.01 -1.64 18.90
N LYS A 163 11.91 -2.24 18.49
CA LYS A 163 10.66 -1.62 18.02
C LYS A 163 10.78 -0.68 16.81
N THR A 164 11.96 -0.49 16.21
CA THR A 164 12.17 0.39 15.05
C THR A 164 11.26 0.02 13.87
N CYS A 165 10.99 -1.26 13.65
CA CYS A 165 10.08 -1.73 12.60
C CYS A 165 8.60 -1.39 12.88
N MET A 166 8.22 -1.13 14.14
CA MET A 166 6.90 -0.62 14.50
C MET A 166 6.78 0.85 14.09
N ALA A 167 7.77 1.67 14.45
CA ALA A 167 7.82 3.10 14.09
C ALA A 167 7.88 3.31 12.56
N ALA A 168 8.58 2.42 11.83
CA ALA A 168 8.70 2.51 10.38
C ALA A 168 7.46 2.01 9.61
N CYS A 169 6.49 1.37 10.27
CA CYS A 169 5.31 0.84 9.61
C CYS A 169 4.26 1.92 9.36
N PRO A 170 3.97 2.31 8.11
CA PRO A 170 2.99 3.38 7.86
C PRO A 170 1.55 2.95 8.17
N TYR A 171 1.32 1.65 8.36
CA TYR A 171 -0.01 1.06 8.60
C TYR A 171 -0.26 0.71 10.07
N ASN A 172 0.69 0.97 10.96
CA ASN A 172 0.63 0.55 12.39
C ASN A 172 0.24 -0.94 12.55
N ALA A 173 0.75 -1.83 11.69
CA ALA A 173 0.36 -3.24 11.62
C ALA A 173 1.32 -4.16 12.41
N ARG A 174 1.88 -3.67 13.51
CA ARG A 174 2.83 -4.39 14.35
C ARG A 174 2.60 -4.07 15.82
N TYR A 175 2.78 -5.06 16.66
CA TYR A 175 2.76 -4.88 18.11
C TYR A 175 3.96 -5.57 18.77
N PHE A 176 4.26 -5.20 20.00
CA PHE A 176 5.31 -5.86 20.76
C PHE A 176 4.71 -6.98 21.59
N LYS A 177 5.24 -8.19 21.42
CA LYS A 177 4.81 -9.39 22.14
C LYS A 177 5.72 -9.57 23.35
N GLU A 178 5.20 -9.31 24.54
CA GLU A 178 5.98 -9.18 25.76
C GLU A 178 6.56 -10.50 26.25
N ASP A 179 5.81 -11.59 26.12
CA ASP A 179 6.19 -12.94 26.54
C ASP A 179 7.47 -13.44 25.87
N ILE A 180 7.65 -13.11 24.59
CA ILE A 180 8.86 -13.48 23.82
C ILE A 180 9.79 -12.29 23.56
N ARG A 181 9.47 -11.10 24.08
CA ARG A 181 10.22 -9.84 23.93
C ARG A 181 10.54 -9.51 22.47
N ALA A 182 9.63 -9.79 21.56
CA ALA A 182 9.80 -9.61 20.13
C ALA A 182 8.59 -8.86 19.52
N VAL A 183 8.82 -8.23 18.36
CA VAL A 183 7.71 -7.63 17.59
C VAL A 183 6.97 -8.70 16.82
N ASP A 184 5.64 -8.67 16.87
CA ASP A 184 4.78 -9.57 16.09
C ASP A 184 3.87 -8.81 15.12
N LYS A 185 3.32 -9.53 14.14
CA LYS A 185 2.42 -9.03 13.11
C LYS A 185 1.73 -10.17 12.34
N CYS A 186 0.74 -9.83 11.53
CA CYS A 186 0.15 -10.77 10.58
C CYS A 186 1.21 -11.37 9.63
N ASN A 187 1.20 -12.69 9.46
CA ASN A 187 2.02 -13.45 8.51
C ASN A 187 1.16 -14.23 7.49
N PHE A 188 -0.08 -13.79 7.22
CA PHE A 188 -1.08 -14.50 6.44
C PHE A 188 -1.37 -15.92 6.95
N CYS A 189 -1.25 -16.13 8.26
CA CYS A 189 -1.37 -17.47 8.87
C CYS A 189 -0.41 -18.51 8.24
N TYR A 190 0.78 -18.08 7.78
CA TYR A 190 1.69 -18.95 7.05
C TYR A 190 2.04 -20.20 7.87
N ASP A 191 2.52 -20.00 9.09
CA ASP A 191 2.99 -21.10 9.95
C ASP A 191 1.83 -21.98 10.45
N THR A 192 0.64 -21.42 10.64
CA THR A 192 -0.49 -22.10 11.26
C THR A 192 -1.47 -22.71 10.27
N ARG A 193 -1.44 -22.29 9.00
CA ARG A 193 -2.38 -22.76 7.98
C ARG A 193 -1.72 -23.02 6.62
N LEU A 194 -1.13 -22.03 5.98
CA LEU A 194 -0.66 -22.15 4.60
C LEU A 194 0.44 -23.21 4.45
N ALA A 195 1.40 -23.25 5.38
CA ALA A 195 2.45 -24.28 5.39
C ALA A 195 1.91 -25.70 5.66
N GLN A 196 0.69 -25.80 6.16
CA GLN A 196 -0.01 -27.06 6.42
C GLN A 196 -0.93 -27.46 5.25
N GLY A 197 -0.89 -26.72 4.14
CA GLY A 197 -1.66 -27.01 2.92
C GLY A 197 -3.04 -26.36 2.87
N GLU A 198 -3.42 -25.55 3.86
CA GLU A 198 -4.66 -24.80 3.79
C GLU A 198 -4.54 -23.64 2.79
N LYS A 199 -5.64 -23.35 2.07
CA LYS A 199 -5.65 -22.36 0.99
C LYS A 199 -6.10 -20.95 1.44
N GLN A 200 -6.54 -20.81 2.69
CA GLN A 200 -7.11 -19.57 3.18
C GLN A 200 -6.57 -19.20 4.56
N THR A 201 -6.47 -17.90 4.81
CA THR A 201 -6.17 -17.35 6.13
C THR A 201 -7.37 -17.50 7.07
N ALA A 202 -7.14 -17.58 8.37
CA ALA A 202 -8.21 -17.72 9.36
C ALA A 202 -9.25 -16.60 9.28
N CYS A 203 -8.79 -15.35 9.10
CA CYS A 203 -9.69 -14.19 9.02
C CYS A 203 -10.51 -14.15 7.71
N ALA A 204 -10.00 -14.71 6.60
CA ALA A 204 -10.78 -14.83 5.37
C ALA A 204 -11.83 -15.96 5.49
N ALA A 205 -11.42 -17.11 6.01
CA ALA A 205 -12.33 -18.25 6.21
C ALA A 205 -13.48 -17.96 7.18
N ALA A 206 -13.25 -17.11 8.18
CA ALA A 206 -14.26 -16.76 9.19
C ALA A 206 -15.19 -15.61 8.77
N CYS A 207 -14.95 -14.95 7.63
CA CYS A 207 -15.73 -13.79 7.22
C CYS A 207 -17.03 -14.18 6.53
N PRO A 208 -18.22 -13.99 7.14
CA PRO A 208 -19.48 -14.44 6.55
C PRO A 208 -19.92 -13.58 5.36
N ALA A 209 -19.48 -12.30 5.32
CA ALA A 209 -19.82 -11.35 4.24
C ALA A 209 -18.78 -11.35 3.10
N ASP A 210 -17.82 -12.30 3.11
CA ASP A 210 -16.77 -12.43 2.10
C ASP A 210 -16.00 -11.12 1.85
N VAL A 211 -15.79 -10.35 2.93
CA VAL A 211 -15.05 -9.09 2.89
C VAL A 211 -13.58 -9.32 2.54
N ARG A 212 -13.01 -10.44 3.02
CA ARG A 212 -11.57 -10.76 2.92
C ARG A 212 -11.36 -11.88 1.92
N VAL A 213 -10.94 -11.55 0.73
CA VAL A 213 -10.61 -12.51 -0.31
C VAL A 213 -9.10 -12.68 -0.36
N PHE A 214 -8.61 -13.83 0.10
CA PHE A 214 -7.19 -14.18 0.09
C PHE A 214 -6.88 -15.12 -1.07
N GLY A 215 -5.69 -14.97 -1.67
CA GLY A 215 -5.26 -15.86 -2.74
C GLY A 215 -3.89 -15.49 -3.32
N ASP A 216 -3.55 -16.19 -4.39
CA ASP A 216 -2.34 -15.98 -5.19
C ASP A 216 -2.62 -14.96 -6.29
N LEU A 217 -1.92 -13.83 -6.28
CA LEU A 217 -2.03 -12.79 -7.30
C LEU A 217 -1.29 -13.19 -8.60
N SER A 218 -0.40 -14.16 -8.55
CA SER A 218 0.30 -14.67 -9.74
C SER A 218 -0.50 -15.72 -10.52
N ASP A 219 -1.59 -16.23 -9.94
CA ASP A 219 -2.49 -17.20 -10.56
C ASP A 219 -3.71 -16.51 -11.18
N PRO A 220 -3.88 -16.50 -12.51
CA PRO A 220 -5.04 -15.91 -13.18
C PRO A 220 -6.39 -16.52 -12.77
N GLU A 221 -6.40 -17.77 -12.31
CA GLU A 221 -7.61 -18.43 -11.84
C GLU A 221 -7.97 -18.07 -10.39
N SER A 222 -7.05 -17.47 -9.66
CA SER A 222 -7.28 -16.99 -8.32
C SER A 222 -8.37 -15.92 -8.27
N ARG A 223 -9.25 -15.99 -7.26
CA ARG A 223 -10.27 -14.95 -7.02
C ARG A 223 -9.67 -13.56 -6.81
N VAL A 224 -8.51 -13.47 -6.15
CA VAL A 224 -7.79 -12.20 -5.94
C VAL A 224 -7.39 -11.60 -7.29
N TYR A 225 -6.83 -12.41 -8.18
CA TYR A 225 -6.44 -11.97 -9.50
C TYR A 225 -7.65 -11.45 -10.28
N LYS A 226 -8.72 -12.25 -10.36
CA LYS A 226 -9.95 -11.90 -11.09
C LYS A 226 -10.60 -10.62 -10.55
N LEU A 227 -10.59 -10.39 -9.23
CA LEU A 227 -11.14 -9.18 -8.64
C LEU A 227 -10.32 -7.92 -8.98
N ILE A 228 -9.00 -8.01 -8.92
CA ILE A 228 -8.10 -6.86 -9.17
C ILE A 228 -8.09 -6.47 -10.64
N HIS A 229 -8.23 -7.44 -11.55
CA HIS A 229 -8.20 -7.23 -13.00
C HIS A 229 -9.60 -7.09 -13.63
N ALA A 230 -10.66 -7.04 -12.83
CA ALA A 230 -12.01 -6.79 -13.33
C ALA A 230 -12.10 -5.36 -13.90
N PRO A 231 -12.46 -5.18 -15.19
CA PRO A 231 -12.37 -3.88 -15.86
C PRO A 231 -13.31 -2.82 -15.31
N GLU A 232 -14.41 -3.23 -14.70
CA GLU A 232 -15.42 -2.36 -14.10
C GLU A 232 -15.18 -2.03 -12.62
N LYS A 233 -14.12 -2.55 -12.02
CA LYS A 233 -13.85 -2.37 -10.59
C LYS A 233 -12.60 -1.55 -10.36
N VAL A 234 -12.68 -0.63 -9.41
CA VAL A 234 -11.54 0.16 -8.97
C VAL A 234 -10.97 -0.45 -7.70
N ALA A 235 -9.74 -0.91 -7.80
CA ALA A 235 -8.95 -1.36 -6.66
C ALA A 235 -8.00 -0.24 -6.22
N TRP A 236 -7.91 0.00 -4.92
CA TRP A 236 -7.03 0.99 -4.33
C TRP A 236 -6.22 0.39 -3.17
N VAL A 237 -5.22 1.10 -2.72
CA VAL A 237 -4.32 0.68 -1.63
C VAL A 237 -4.22 1.77 -0.57
N LEU A 238 -3.93 1.38 0.67
CA LEU A 238 -3.70 2.33 1.74
C LEU A 238 -2.34 3.04 1.57
N ARG A 239 -2.32 4.35 1.78
CA ARG A 239 -1.12 5.19 1.83
C ARG A 239 -0.14 4.96 0.67
N PRO A 240 -0.59 5.11 -0.59
CA PRO A 240 0.25 4.90 -1.78
C PRO A 240 1.45 5.85 -1.80
N GLU A 241 1.33 7.03 -1.21
CA GLU A 241 2.38 8.07 -1.10
C GLU A 241 3.62 7.60 -0.34
N THR A 242 3.53 6.56 0.46
CA THR A 242 4.68 6.00 1.21
C THR A 242 5.66 5.21 0.35
N GLY A 243 5.28 4.85 -0.89
CA GLY A 243 6.07 4.04 -1.80
C GLY A 243 6.37 2.63 -1.29
N ALA A 244 5.62 2.14 -0.29
CA ALA A 244 5.82 0.82 0.31
C ALA A 244 5.37 -0.33 -0.59
N LEU A 245 4.54 -0.07 -1.60
CA LEU A 245 3.94 -1.03 -2.54
C LEU A 245 3.22 -2.17 -1.81
N PRO A 246 2.04 -1.89 -1.20
CA PRO A 246 1.27 -2.88 -0.45
C PRO A 246 0.69 -3.99 -1.35
N ASN A 247 0.47 -5.17 -0.76
CA ASN A 247 -0.21 -6.32 -1.37
C ASN A 247 -1.62 -6.56 -0.79
N ILE A 248 -2.16 -5.57 -0.09
CA ILE A 248 -3.56 -5.55 0.31
C ILE A 248 -4.26 -4.50 -0.55
N TYR A 249 -5.28 -4.93 -1.26
CA TYR A 249 -6.09 -4.11 -2.13
C TYR A 249 -7.46 -3.92 -1.52
N TYR A 250 -8.03 -2.76 -1.70
CA TYR A 250 -9.36 -2.40 -1.25
C TYR A 250 -10.24 -2.12 -2.46
N MET A 251 -11.52 -2.46 -2.36
CA MET A 251 -12.52 -2.14 -3.37
C MET A 251 -13.90 -2.03 -2.74
N ASN A 252 -14.77 -1.36 -3.45
CA ASN A 252 -16.21 -1.37 -3.23
C ASN A 252 -16.85 -2.08 -4.42
N ASP A 253 -17.72 -3.05 -4.16
CA ASP A 253 -18.43 -3.84 -5.19
C ASP A 253 -19.90 -4.09 -4.84
#